data_c6724eb77cb3bfa192b2363fe25613a9
#
_entry.id   c6724eb77cb3bfa192b2363fe25613a9
#
_cell.length_a   1.000
_cell.length_b   1.000
_cell.length_c   1.000
_cell.angle_alpha   90.00
_cell.angle_beta   90.00
_cell.angle_gamma   90.00
#
_symmetry.space_group_name_H-M   'P 1'
#
loop_
_entity.id
_entity.type
_entity.pdbx_description
1 polymer ?
#
loop_
_entity_poly.entity_id
_entity_poly.type
_entity_poly.pdbx_seq_one_letter_code
_entity_poly.pdbx_strand_id
1 'polypeptide(L)'
;DNVNPGTIARNPDAAREALSVIVRYHTAGDIAAFGMETADPVVVAANNLKADAAMMMDAIRIVNEVGGMREKGVPHLLPGLNFVCGLAAETEETYDKNEAFLKDLIASGLLVRRVNIRQLMPFEGTKAWAENTLGKHDTRFRAFREHVRETFDVPMLQRVFPAGTLLSDIYVEECGRVSFGRQMGTYPILTGMPAEIPEGTVLDAVVSDHGRRSLTSLPVPINVNTLSTAAMRFIPGIGKKRATSIAAKRPFASLDAFREIVGETPLDPYLIL
;
A
#
# COMPACT_ATOMS: atom_id res chain seq x y z
N ASP A 1 1.98 -6.28 -13.15
CA ASP A 1 2.56 -5.79 -14.40
C ASP A 1 1.83 -4.56 -14.94
N ASN A 2 2.39 -3.90 -15.97
CA ASN A 2 1.77 -2.73 -16.58
C ASN A 2 0.48 -3.11 -17.32
N VAL A 3 -0.60 -2.45 -16.98
CA VAL A 3 -1.92 -2.65 -17.57
C VAL A 3 -2.42 -1.35 -18.18
N ASN A 4 -3.07 -1.42 -19.34
CA ASN A 4 -3.61 -0.24 -20.00
C ASN A 4 -5.03 0.07 -19.48
N PRO A 5 -5.22 1.13 -18.68
CA PRO A 5 -6.52 1.47 -18.09
C PRO A 5 -7.58 1.81 -19.16
N GLY A 6 -7.17 2.46 -20.26
CA GLY A 6 -8.08 2.75 -21.37
C GLY A 6 -8.61 1.49 -22.06
N THR A 7 -7.83 0.40 -22.10
CA THR A 7 -8.32 -0.88 -22.65
C THR A 7 -9.34 -1.52 -21.71
N ILE A 8 -9.08 -1.49 -20.39
CA ILE A 8 -10.02 -1.99 -19.39
C ILE A 8 -11.35 -1.22 -19.46
N ALA A 9 -11.29 0.11 -19.44
CA ALA A 9 -12.50 0.96 -19.46
C ALA A 9 -13.36 0.78 -20.72
N ARG A 10 -12.73 0.60 -21.89
CA ARG A 10 -13.45 0.40 -23.15
C ARG A 10 -13.97 -1.01 -23.37
N ASN A 11 -13.43 -2.01 -22.65
CA ASN A 11 -13.80 -3.43 -22.81
C ASN A 11 -14.05 -4.05 -21.42
N PRO A 12 -15.05 -3.58 -20.66
CA PRO A 12 -15.19 -3.94 -19.25
C PRO A 12 -15.42 -5.44 -19.01
N ASP A 13 -16.20 -6.10 -19.85
CA ASP A 13 -16.53 -7.52 -19.67
C ASP A 13 -15.33 -8.42 -19.98
N ALA A 14 -14.65 -8.19 -21.10
CA ALA A 14 -13.41 -8.90 -21.43
C ALA A 14 -12.31 -8.64 -20.39
N ALA A 15 -12.26 -7.42 -19.83
CA ALA A 15 -11.33 -7.09 -18.75
C ALA A 15 -11.63 -7.87 -17.48
N ARG A 16 -12.90 -7.99 -17.07
CA ARG A 16 -13.31 -8.80 -15.90
C ARG A 16 -12.93 -10.27 -16.08
N GLU A 17 -13.17 -10.82 -17.27
CA GLU A 17 -12.80 -12.20 -17.57
C GLU A 17 -11.28 -12.42 -17.46
N ALA A 18 -10.48 -11.58 -18.12
CA ALA A 18 -9.03 -11.65 -18.08
C ALA A 18 -8.47 -11.46 -16.65
N LEU A 19 -8.99 -10.48 -15.89
CA LEU A 19 -8.60 -10.23 -14.50
C LEU A 19 -8.96 -11.40 -13.59
N SER A 20 -10.10 -12.06 -13.82
CA SER A 20 -10.52 -13.25 -13.06
C SER A 20 -9.54 -14.41 -13.27
N VAL A 21 -9.02 -14.59 -14.47
CA VAL A 21 -7.96 -15.57 -14.74
C VAL A 21 -6.68 -15.20 -14.01
N ILE A 22 -6.27 -13.92 -14.06
CA ILE A 22 -5.07 -13.45 -13.35
C ILE A 22 -5.22 -13.70 -11.85
N VAL A 23 -6.31 -13.27 -11.24
CA VAL A 23 -6.59 -13.43 -9.79
C VAL A 23 -6.56 -14.89 -9.37
N ARG A 24 -6.96 -15.80 -10.23
CA ARG A 24 -6.96 -17.24 -9.95
C ARG A 24 -5.56 -17.85 -9.87
N TYR A 25 -4.58 -17.32 -10.59
CA TYR A 25 -3.28 -17.98 -10.79
C TYR A 25 -2.09 -17.18 -10.27
N HIS A 26 -2.31 -15.99 -9.69
CA HIS A 26 -1.22 -15.19 -9.14
C HIS A 26 -1.23 -15.18 -7.60
N THR A 27 -0.17 -14.64 -7.01
CA THR A 27 -0.05 -14.49 -5.56
C THR A 27 -0.88 -13.30 -5.08
N ALA A 28 -1.65 -13.47 -4.00
CA ALA A 28 -2.41 -12.39 -3.38
C ALA A 28 -1.49 -11.22 -2.96
N GLY A 29 -1.98 -9.99 -3.15
CA GLY A 29 -1.21 -8.77 -2.87
C GLY A 29 -0.54 -8.15 -4.09
N ASP A 30 -0.76 -8.70 -5.28
CA ASP A 30 -0.17 -8.21 -6.53
C ASP A 30 -0.78 -6.88 -7.00
N ILE A 31 -0.13 -6.26 -7.99
CA ILE A 31 -0.43 -4.90 -8.47
C ILE A 31 -0.65 -4.89 -9.98
N ALA A 32 -1.81 -4.37 -10.40
CA ALA A 32 -2.06 -3.91 -11.76
C ALA A 32 -1.54 -2.47 -11.91
N ALA A 33 -0.36 -2.28 -12.46
CA ALA A 33 0.26 -0.96 -12.57
C ALA A 33 -0.34 -0.15 -13.74
N PHE A 34 -0.97 0.98 -13.42
CA PHE A 34 -1.58 1.90 -14.37
C PHE A 34 -0.69 3.12 -14.62
N GLY A 35 -0.44 3.45 -15.89
CA GLY A 35 0.07 4.75 -16.29
C GLY A 35 -1.06 5.77 -16.25
N MET A 36 -1.26 6.40 -15.10
CA MET A 36 -2.19 7.52 -14.92
C MET A 36 -1.63 8.78 -15.58
N GLU A 37 -0.35 9.00 -15.38
CA GLU A 37 0.44 10.16 -15.75
C GLU A 37 -0.11 11.47 -15.16
N THR A 38 -1.37 11.82 -15.43
CA THR A 38 -2.04 13.01 -14.91
C THR A 38 -3.57 12.89 -14.99
N ALA A 39 -4.28 13.62 -14.12
CA ALA A 39 -5.73 13.81 -14.20
C ALA A 39 -6.13 15.07 -15.00
N ASP A 40 -5.14 15.88 -15.47
CA ASP A 40 -5.43 17.11 -16.21
C ASP A 40 -5.73 16.82 -17.68
N PRO A 41 -6.98 17.08 -18.17
CA PRO A 41 -7.36 16.79 -19.55
C PRO A 41 -6.55 17.59 -20.59
N VAL A 42 -6.05 18.76 -20.22
CA VAL A 42 -5.20 19.57 -21.14
C VAL A 42 -3.86 18.87 -21.34
N VAL A 43 -3.25 18.39 -20.26
CA VAL A 43 -1.99 17.65 -20.30
C VAL A 43 -2.18 16.29 -20.97
N VAL A 44 -3.30 15.59 -20.70
CA VAL A 44 -3.67 14.34 -21.39
C VAL A 44 -3.69 14.53 -22.90
N ALA A 45 -4.38 15.56 -23.39
CA ALA A 45 -4.48 15.87 -24.81
C ALA A 45 -3.11 16.29 -25.41
N ALA A 46 -2.36 17.16 -24.74
CA ALA A 46 -1.08 17.66 -25.22
C ALA A 46 -0.02 16.55 -25.38
N ASN A 47 -0.10 15.49 -24.56
CA ASN A 47 0.85 14.39 -24.56
C ASN A 47 0.30 13.09 -25.20
N ASN A 48 -0.91 13.16 -25.78
CA ASN A 48 -1.57 12.02 -26.43
C ASN A 48 -1.62 10.78 -25.50
N LEU A 49 -2.02 11.00 -24.23
CA LEU A 49 -2.10 9.94 -23.25
C LEU A 49 -3.30 9.01 -23.51
N LYS A 50 -3.20 7.76 -23.07
CA LYS A 50 -4.12 6.67 -23.47
C LYS A 50 -5.44 6.65 -22.70
N ALA A 51 -5.49 7.28 -21.54
CA ALA A 51 -6.66 7.34 -20.66
C ALA A 51 -6.76 8.69 -19.98
N ASP A 52 -7.96 9.19 -19.86
CA ASP A 52 -8.31 10.34 -19.03
C ASP A 52 -8.69 9.89 -17.58
N ALA A 53 -9.02 10.85 -16.73
CA ALA A 53 -9.37 10.60 -15.34
C ALA A 53 -10.63 9.73 -15.18
N ALA A 54 -11.62 9.86 -16.08
CA ALA A 54 -12.86 9.07 -16.02
C ALA A 54 -12.58 7.61 -16.39
N MET A 55 -11.88 7.35 -17.47
CA MET A 55 -11.45 5.99 -17.86
C MET A 55 -10.57 5.36 -16.78
N MET A 56 -9.72 6.14 -16.13
CA MET A 56 -8.89 5.67 -15.04
C MET A 56 -9.74 5.22 -13.85
N MET A 57 -10.73 6.01 -13.46
CA MET A 57 -11.64 5.68 -12.36
C MET A 57 -12.43 4.39 -12.65
N ASP A 58 -12.91 4.22 -13.88
CA ASP A 58 -13.62 3.01 -14.31
C ASP A 58 -12.72 1.78 -14.30
N ALA A 59 -11.49 1.92 -14.78
CA ALA A 59 -10.52 0.82 -14.73
C ALA A 59 -10.16 0.43 -13.28
N ILE A 60 -9.98 1.41 -12.38
CA ILE A 60 -9.75 1.17 -10.95
C ILE A 60 -10.93 0.41 -10.34
N ARG A 61 -12.17 0.80 -10.66
CA ARG A 61 -13.38 0.14 -10.18
C ARG A 61 -13.43 -1.31 -10.64
N ILE A 62 -13.20 -1.59 -11.91
CA ILE A 62 -13.20 -2.95 -12.47
C ILE A 62 -12.14 -3.83 -11.81
N VAL A 63 -10.92 -3.32 -11.59
CA VAL A 63 -9.88 -4.08 -10.86
C VAL A 63 -10.28 -4.34 -9.42
N ASN A 64 -10.92 -3.36 -8.73
CA ASN A 64 -11.41 -3.56 -7.37
C ASN A 64 -12.53 -4.60 -7.29
N GLU A 65 -13.48 -4.60 -8.26
CA GLU A 65 -14.56 -5.59 -8.34
C GLU A 65 -14.03 -7.02 -8.40
N VAL A 66 -12.99 -7.26 -9.20
CA VAL A 66 -12.45 -8.60 -9.43
C VAL A 66 -11.35 -8.95 -8.42
N GLY A 67 -10.44 -8.03 -8.15
CA GLY A 67 -9.23 -8.28 -7.37
C GLY A 67 -9.27 -7.82 -5.92
N GLY A 68 -10.33 -7.09 -5.53
CA GLY A 68 -10.49 -6.58 -4.17
C GLY A 68 -10.86 -7.64 -3.12
N MET A 69 -11.23 -8.85 -3.54
CA MET A 69 -11.44 -9.98 -2.63
C MET A 69 -10.18 -10.26 -1.83
N ARG A 70 -10.35 -10.64 -0.56
CA ARG A 70 -9.22 -10.83 0.36
C ARG A 70 -9.00 -12.31 0.66
N GLU A 71 -7.74 -12.72 0.58
CA GLU A 71 -7.26 -13.98 1.13
C GLU A 71 -6.46 -13.70 2.40
N LYS A 72 -6.85 -14.29 3.54
CA LYS A 72 -6.25 -14.03 4.86
C LYS A 72 -6.11 -12.53 5.22
N GLY A 73 -6.99 -11.70 4.65
CA GLY A 73 -6.97 -10.24 4.84
C GLY A 73 -6.23 -9.45 3.76
N VAL A 74 -5.48 -10.08 2.88
CA VAL A 74 -4.75 -9.44 1.76
C VAL A 74 -5.63 -9.42 0.51
N PRO A 75 -5.87 -8.26 -0.15
CA PRO A 75 -6.55 -8.21 -1.45
C PRO A 75 -5.73 -8.95 -2.51
N HIS A 76 -6.40 -9.68 -3.40
CA HIS A 76 -5.71 -10.44 -4.45
C HIS A 76 -4.95 -9.55 -5.43
N LEU A 77 -5.63 -8.57 -6.02
CA LEU A 77 -5.05 -7.69 -7.04
C LEU A 77 -5.63 -6.28 -6.89
N LEU A 78 -4.78 -5.29 -6.73
CA LEU A 78 -5.20 -3.90 -6.69
C LEU A 78 -4.45 -3.05 -7.72
N PRO A 79 -5.07 -1.93 -8.20
CA PRO A 79 -4.37 -1.00 -9.06
C PRO A 79 -3.24 -0.30 -8.32
N GLY A 80 -2.15 0.01 -9.04
CA GLY A 80 -1.12 0.94 -8.64
C GLY A 80 -1.05 2.08 -9.64
N LEU A 81 -0.98 3.32 -9.19
CA LEU A 81 -0.99 4.50 -10.06
C LEU A 81 0.41 5.07 -10.22
N ASN A 82 0.77 5.42 -11.45
CA ASN A 82 2.00 6.14 -11.73
C ASN A 82 1.64 7.53 -12.28
N PHE A 83 2.04 8.59 -11.55
CA PHE A 83 1.99 9.97 -12.01
C PHE A 83 3.35 10.38 -12.57
N VAL A 84 3.34 11.17 -13.63
CA VAL A 84 4.53 11.76 -14.21
C VAL A 84 4.34 13.27 -14.27
N CYS A 85 5.20 14.01 -13.58
CA CYS A 85 5.20 15.46 -13.55
C CYS A 85 6.28 16.00 -14.49
N GLY A 86 6.06 17.18 -15.07
CA GLY A 86 6.94 17.78 -16.08
C GLY A 86 6.51 17.43 -17.52
N LEU A 87 5.25 17.06 -17.73
CA LEU A 87 4.68 16.82 -19.05
C LEU A 87 4.38 18.13 -19.79
N ALA A 88 4.27 18.07 -21.10
CA ALA A 88 3.88 19.21 -21.94
C ALA A 88 2.54 19.81 -21.46
N ALA A 89 2.42 21.13 -21.48
CA ALA A 89 1.26 21.89 -21.03
C ALA A 89 0.94 21.79 -19.51
N GLU A 90 1.82 21.20 -18.71
CA GLU A 90 1.66 21.16 -17.26
C GLU A 90 1.70 22.58 -16.66
N THR A 91 0.79 22.84 -15.73
CA THR A 91 0.71 24.09 -14.94
C THR A 91 0.60 23.76 -13.45
N GLU A 92 0.59 24.77 -12.58
CA GLU A 92 0.34 24.56 -11.16
C GLU A 92 -1.05 23.96 -10.89
N GLU A 93 -2.06 24.33 -11.68
CA GLU A 93 -3.42 23.78 -11.60
C GLU A 93 -3.48 22.27 -11.92
N THR A 94 -2.54 21.75 -12.69
CA THR A 94 -2.43 20.31 -12.97
C THR A 94 -2.27 19.51 -11.68
N TYR A 95 -1.50 20.02 -10.73
CA TYR A 95 -1.32 19.39 -9.41
C TYR A 95 -2.60 19.41 -8.60
N ASP A 96 -3.38 20.49 -8.65
CA ASP A 96 -4.68 20.59 -7.97
C ASP A 96 -5.68 19.57 -8.55
N LYS A 97 -5.70 19.36 -9.86
CA LYS A 97 -6.54 18.35 -10.53
C LYS A 97 -6.11 16.94 -10.15
N ASN A 98 -4.81 16.68 -10.05
CA ASN A 98 -4.27 15.40 -9.61
C ASN A 98 -4.64 15.11 -8.13
N GLU A 99 -4.58 16.11 -7.25
CA GLU A 99 -5.01 16.01 -5.86
C GLU A 99 -6.52 15.76 -5.74
N ALA A 100 -7.33 16.46 -6.53
CA ALA A 100 -8.78 16.28 -6.58
C ALA A 100 -9.13 14.85 -6.99
N PHE A 101 -8.51 14.32 -8.04
CA PHE A 101 -8.71 12.93 -8.47
C PHE A 101 -8.40 11.92 -7.34
N LEU A 102 -7.28 12.08 -6.64
CA LEU A 102 -6.92 11.20 -5.53
C LEU A 102 -7.90 11.32 -4.35
N LYS A 103 -8.39 12.53 -4.08
CA LYS A 103 -9.41 12.78 -3.05
C LYS A 103 -10.73 12.08 -3.40
N ASP A 104 -11.19 12.19 -4.65
CA ASP A 104 -12.41 11.54 -5.13
C ASP A 104 -12.26 10.01 -5.07
N LEU A 105 -11.08 9.50 -5.38
CA LEU A 105 -10.79 8.08 -5.28
C LEU A 105 -10.88 7.57 -3.83
N ILE A 106 -10.34 8.31 -2.85
CA ILE A 106 -10.53 7.98 -1.43
C ILE A 106 -12.01 8.02 -1.04
N ALA A 107 -12.74 9.03 -1.48
CA ALA A 107 -14.16 9.22 -1.16
C ALA A 107 -15.03 8.11 -1.78
N SER A 108 -14.66 7.57 -2.93
CA SER A 108 -15.36 6.45 -3.59
C SER A 108 -15.27 5.11 -2.85
N GLY A 109 -14.37 4.99 -1.86
CA GLY A 109 -14.11 3.74 -1.14
C GLY A 109 -13.26 2.71 -1.90
N LEU A 110 -12.83 3.02 -3.12
CA LEU A 110 -11.96 2.16 -3.92
C LEU A 110 -10.56 2.04 -3.30
N LEU A 111 -9.94 0.89 -3.50
CA LEU A 111 -8.61 0.59 -2.99
C LEU A 111 -7.57 0.75 -4.10
N VAL A 112 -6.45 1.35 -3.74
CA VAL A 112 -5.26 1.46 -4.58
C VAL A 112 -4.05 0.99 -3.76
N ARG A 113 -3.24 0.12 -4.36
CA ARG A 113 -2.12 -0.50 -3.65
C ARG A 113 -0.98 0.48 -3.37
N ARG A 114 -0.74 1.41 -4.31
CA ARG A 114 0.30 2.45 -4.19
C ARG A 114 0.13 3.55 -5.22
N VAL A 115 0.69 4.72 -4.92
CA VAL A 115 0.91 5.80 -5.88
C VAL A 115 2.41 6.05 -6.02
N ASN A 116 2.91 6.07 -7.27
CA ASN A 116 4.25 6.54 -7.58
C ASN A 116 4.16 7.88 -8.28
N ILE A 117 4.93 8.85 -7.81
CA ILE A 117 5.01 10.18 -8.40
C ILE A 117 6.45 10.37 -8.87
N ARG A 118 6.63 10.50 -10.18
CA ARG A 118 7.93 10.63 -10.83
C ARG A 118 8.01 11.95 -11.56
N GLN A 119 9.22 12.46 -11.72
CA GLN A 119 9.50 13.59 -12.60
C GLN A 119 9.96 13.06 -13.95
N LEU A 120 9.46 13.67 -15.04
CA LEU A 120 9.88 13.35 -16.39
C LEU A 120 11.37 13.63 -16.55
N MET A 121 12.10 12.68 -17.13
CA MET A 121 13.48 12.86 -17.54
C MET A 121 13.50 12.97 -19.08
N PRO A 122 13.63 14.19 -19.63
CA PRO A 122 13.63 14.37 -21.08
C PRO A 122 14.93 13.84 -21.71
N PHE A 123 14.81 13.12 -22.80
CA PHE A 123 15.95 12.65 -23.59
C PHE A 123 16.03 13.40 -24.91
N GLU A 124 17.26 13.64 -25.38
CA GLU A 124 17.53 14.31 -26.66
C GLU A 124 16.79 13.61 -27.81
N GLY A 125 16.23 14.40 -28.71
CA GLY A 125 15.44 13.93 -29.84
C GLY A 125 13.97 13.63 -29.53
N THR A 126 13.53 13.77 -28.28
CA THR A 126 12.12 13.62 -27.89
C THR A 126 11.38 14.96 -27.87
N LYS A 127 10.03 14.92 -27.99
CA LYS A 127 9.19 16.12 -27.79
C LYS A 127 9.42 16.74 -26.40
N ALA A 128 9.52 15.92 -25.37
CA ALA A 128 9.79 16.36 -24.02
C ALA A 128 11.12 17.10 -23.86
N TRP A 129 12.14 16.72 -24.63
CA TRP A 129 13.41 17.45 -24.69
C TRP A 129 13.26 18.82 -25.34
N ALA A 130 12.53 18.89 -26.46
CA ALA A 130 12.31 20.15 -27.16
C ALA A 130 11.52 21.17 -26.33
N GLU A 131 10.55 20.72 -25.55
CA GLU A 131 9.73 21.56 -24.68
C GLU A 131 10.41 21.87 -23.34
N ASN A 132 11.28 21.00 -22.86
CA ASN A 132 12.07 21.07 -21.61
C ASN A 132 11.34 21.72 -20.44
N THR A 133 10.37 20.97 -19.88
CA THR A 133 9.59 21.40 -18.72
C THR A 133 10.22 20.98 -17.37
N LEU A 134 11.38 20.29 -17.40
CA LEU A 134 12.04 19.79 -16.21
C LEU A 134 12.38 20.93 -15.23
N GLY A 135 11.93 20.75 -13.98
CA GLY A 135 12.17 21.72 -12.90
C GLY A 135 11.30 22.98 -12.92
N LYS A 136 10.46 23.19 -13.98
CA LYS A 136 9.59 24.37 -14.09
C LYS A 136 8.67 24.55 -12.87
N HIS A 137 8.15 23.44 -12.32
CA HIS A 137 7.25 23.41 -11.17
C HIS A 137 7.82 22.62 -9.97
N ASP A 138 9.15 22.64 -9.76
CA ASP A 138 9.83 21.80 -8.79
C ASP A 138 9.30 21.97 -7.36
N THR A 139 9.02 23.20 -6.93
CA THR A 139 8.45 23.46 -5.60
C THR A 139 7.06 22.83 -5.45
N ARG A 140 6.19 22.98 -6.46
CA ARG A 140 4.84 22.40 -6.45
C ARG A 140 4.89 20.88 -6.53
N PHE A 141 5.80 20.32 -7.35
CA PHE A 141 6.07 18.89 -7.42
C PHE A 141 6.44 18.28 -6.05
N ARG A 142 7.36 18.92 -5.33
CA ARG A 142 7.78 18.45 -4.00
C ARG A 142 6.64 18.52 -2.99
N ALA A 143 5.88 19.62 -2.99
CA ALA A 143 4.72 19.80 -2.13
C ALA A 143 3.63 18.74 -2.43
N PHE A 144 3.30 18.54 -3.70
CA PHE A 144 2.34 17.52 -4.15
C PHE A 144 2.75 16.12 -3.69
N ARG A 145 4.02 15.75 -3.91
CA ARG A 145 4.53 14.43 -3.52
C ARG A 145 4.45 14.18 -2.01
N GLU A 146 4.73 15.18 -1.19
CA GLU A 146 4.62 15.05 0.27
C GLU A 146 3.16 15.05 0.72
N HIS A 147 2.32 15.90 0.13
CA HIS A 147 0.89 15.94 0.40
C HIS A 147 0.21 14.59 0.09
N VAL A 148 0.48 14.00 -1.07
CA VAL A 148 -0.07 12.68 -1.45
C VAL A 148 0.38 11.59 -0.48
N ARG A 149 1.62 11.62 -0.01
CA ARG A 149 2.09 10.65 0.99
C ARG A 149 1.28 10.69 2.28
N GLU A 150 0.93 11.88 2.74
CA GLU A 150 0.24 12.07 4.02
C GLU A 150 -1.28 11.84 3.89
N THR A 151 -1.88 12.36 2.82
CA THR A 151 -3.33 12.39 2.67
C THR A 151 -3.90 11.22 1.88
N PHE A 152 -3.07 10.52 1.09
CA PHE A 152 -3.47 9.38 0.28
C PHE A 152 -2.75 8.09 0.66
N ASP A 153 -1.40 8.04 0.57
CA ASP A 153 -0.66 6.78 0.73
C ASP A 153 -0.87 6.15 2.11
N VAL A 154 -0.74 6.94 3.19
CA VAL A 154 -0.89 6.41 4.57
C VAL A 154 -2.32 5.93 4.85
N PRO A 155 -3.39 6.72 4.62
CA PRO A 155 -4.76 6.25 4.81
C PRO A 155 -5.11 5.05 3.92
N MET A 156 -4.63 5.03 2.68
CA MET A 156 -4.88 3.95 1.76
C MET A 156 -4.17 2.65 2.20
N LEU A 157 -2.94 2.75 2.68
CA LEU A 157 -2.19 1.61 3.22
C LEU A 157 -2.93 0.97 4.40
N GLN A 158 -3.53 1.78 5.28
CA GLN A 158 -4.35 1.30 6.39
C GLN A 158 -5.63 0.59 5.93
N ARG A 159 -6.23 1.05 4.82
CA ARG A 159 -7.40 0.38 4.23
C ARG A 159 -7.02 -0.93 3.53
N VAL A 160 -5.88 -0.95 2.84
CA VAL A 160 -5.41 -2.14 2.11
C VAL A 160 -4.94 -3.23 3.06
N PHE A 161 -4.23 -2.86 4.14
CA PHE A 161 -3.71 -3.78 5.15
C PHE A 161 -4.13 -3.33 6.55
N PRO A 162 -5.40 -3.46 6.94
CA PRO A 162 -5.80 -3.11 8.29
C PRO A 162 -5.04 -3.95 9.34
N ALA A 163 -4.90 -3.42 10.55
CA ALA A 163 -4.36 -4.21 11.67
C ALA A 163 -5.17 -5.51 11.81
N GLY A 164 -4.48 -6.63 12.08
CA GLY A 164 -5.08 -7.97 12.07
C GLY A 164 -4.98 -8.71 10.73
N THR A 165 -4.51 -8.06 9.65
CA THR A 165 -4.23 -8.75 8.38
C THR A 165 -3.06 -9.72 8.56
N LEU A 166 -3.26 -10.99 8.18
CA LEU A 166 -2.20 -11.99 8.18
C LEU A 166 -1.40 -11.91 6.88
N LEU A 167 -0.09 -11.71 7.00
CA LEU A 167 0.87 -11.83 5.91
C LEU A 167 1.51 -13.22 6.03
N SER A 168 1.24 -14.10 5.06
CA SER A 168 1.80 -15.45 5.04
C SER A 168 3.11 -15.50 4.25
N ASP A 169 3.97 -16.44 4.62
CA ASP A 169 5.22 -16.74 3.91
C ASP A 169 6.13 -15.51 3.71
N ILE A 170 6.33 -14.72 4.77
CA ILE A 170 7.27 -13.62 4.75
C ILE A 170 8.69 -14.19 4.77
N TYR A 171 9.45 -13.89 3.72
CA TYR A 171 10.89 -14.16 3.69
C TYR A 171 11.64 -13.02 4.37
N VAL A 172 12.43 -13.34 5.39
CA VAL A 172 13.26 -12.36 6.12
C VAL A 172 14.51 -12.05 5.30
N GLU A 173 14.62 -10.78 4.88
CA GLU A 173 15.71 -10.27 4.04
C GLU A 173 16.84 -9.66 4.86
N GLU A 174 16.53 -9.13 6.04
CA GLU A 174 17.47 -8.44 6.91
C GLU A 174 17.18 -8.75 8.37
N CYS A 175 18.19 -9.20 9.11
CA CYS A 175 18.13 -9.47 10.54
C CYS A 175 18.64 -8.27 11.35
N GLY A 176 17.91 -7.89 12.40
CA GLY A 176 18.31 -6.81 13.30
C GLY A 176 17.37 -6.71 14.51
N ARG A 177 17.52 -5.66 15.32
CA ARG A 177 16.53 -5.37 16.41
C ARG A 177 15.10 -5.26 15.88
N VAL A 178 14.97 -4.86 14.64
CA VAL A 178 13.79 -4.97 13.79
C VAL A 178 14.27 -5.70 12.55
N SER A 179 13.76 -6.90 12.35
CA SER A 179 14.03 -7.65 11.11
C SER A 179 13.07 -7.21 10.04
N PHE A 180 13.53 -7.18 8.80
CA PHE A 180 12.71 -6.78 7.65
C PHE A 180 12.51 -7.95 6.69
N GLY A 181 11.32 -8.02 6.10
CA GLY A 181 11.00 -9.08 5.15
C GLY A 181 9.83 -8.70 4.25
N ARG A 182 9.56 -9.58 3.28
CA ARG A 182 8.44 -9.46 2.33
C ARG A 182 7.83 -10.81 2.04
N GLN A 183 6.55 -10.80 1.69
CA GLN A 183 5.92 -11.97 1.08
C GLN A 183 6.54 -12.22 -0.30
N MET A 184 6.58 -13.48 -0.72
CA MET A 184 6.97 -13.83 -2.09
C MET A 184 5.87 -13.39 -3.05
N GLY A 185 6.19 -12.51 -4.00
CA GLY A 185 5.22 -12.00 -4.98
C GLY A 185 5.73 -10.79 -5.75
N THR A 186 4.88 -10.27 -6.64
CA THR A 186 5.19 -9.08 -7.43
C THR A 186 4.89 -7.82 -6.62
N TYR A 187 5.87 -6.92 -6.50
CA TYR A 187 5.78 -5.68 -5.70
C TYR A 187 5.35 -5.89 -4.23
N PRO A 188 5.93 -6.84 -3.51
CA PRO A 188 5.55 -7.12 -2.14
C PRO A 188 5.82 -5.93 -1.23
N ILE A 189 4.98 -5.76 -0.21
CA ILE A 189 5.20 -4.71 0.78
C ILE A 189 6.30 -5.09 1.74
N LEU A 190 7.16 -4.13 2.10
CA LEU A 190 8.11 -4.29 3.18
C LEU A 190 7.38 -4.30 4.52
N THR A 191 7.67 -5.28 5.36
CA THR A 191 7.24 -5.29 6.76
C THR A 191 8.42 -5.36 7.70
N GLY A 192 8.39 -4.54 8.76
CA GLY A 192 9.34 -4.57 9.87
C GLY A 192 8.75 -5.38 11.02
N MET A 193 9.50 -6.31 11.53
CA MET A 193 9.13 -7.15 12.68
C MET A 193 10.05 -6.82 13.87
N PRO A 194 9.53 -6.33 15.01
CA PRO A 194 10.33 -5.90 16.16
C PRO A 194 10.87 -7.12 16.95
N ALA A 195 11.62 -7.96 16.27
CA ALA A 195 12.30 -9.15 16.77
C ALA A 195 13.54 -9.43 15.94
N GLU A 196 14.56 -10.05 16.55
CA GLU A 196 15.73 -10.58 15.86
C GLU A 196 15.36 -11.93 15.23
N ILE A 197 15.22 -11.96 13.90
CA ILE A 197 14.83 -13.16 13.14
C ILE A 197 15.92 -13.40 12.10
N PRO A 198 16.53 -14.58 12.06
CA PRO A 198 17.60 -14.89 11.11
C PRO A 198 17.16 -14.66 9.64
N GLU A 199 18.07 -14.11 8.83
CA GLU A 199 17.88 -14.00 7.39
C GLU A 199 17.58 -15.37 6.77
N GLY A 200 16.74 -15.39 5.75
CA GLY A 200 16.30 -16.62 5.10
C GLY A 200 15.18 -17.36 5.83
N THR A 201 14.78 -16.92 7.05
CA THR A 201 13.60 -17.48 7.73
C THR A 201 12.35 -17.15 6.94
N VAL A 202 11.44 -18.12 6.80
CA VAL A 202 10.10 -17.93 6.27
C VAL A 202 9.10 -18.09 7.41
N LEU A 203 8.21 -17.10 7.58
CA LEU A 203 7.24 -17.10 8.67
C LEU A 203 5.98 -16.30 8.32
N ASP A 204 4.93 -16.52 9.11
CA ASP A 204 3.72 -15.70 9.06
C ASP A 204 3.79 -14.59 10.11
N ALA A 205 3.27 -13.41 9.78
CA ALA A 205 3.15 -12.31 10.73
C ALA A 205 1.86 -11.52 10.53
N VAL A 206 1.30 -10.99 11.61
CA VAL A 206 0.08 -10.18 11.58
C VAL A 206 0.41 -8.70 11.61
N VAL A 207 -0.24 -7.92 10.73
CA VAL A 207 -0.09 -6.47 10.67
C VAL A 207 -0.59 -5.85 11.98
N SER A 208 0.24 -5.01 12.58
CA SER A 208 -0.04 -4.32 13.85
C SER A 208 0.00 -2.80 13.74
N ASP A 209 0.81 -2.25 12.83
CA ASP A 209 0.96 -0.81 12.65
C ASP A 209 1.45 -0.49 11.23
N HIS A 210 1.48 0.79 10.86
CA HIS A 210 1.78 1.29 9.53
C HIS A 210 2.85 2.36 9.57
N GLY A 211 3.89 2.16 8.74
CA GLY A 211 4.80 3.23 8.37
C GLY A 211 4.27 4.02 7.17
N ARG A 212 5.07 4.94 6.66
CA ARG A 212 4.68 5.74 5.49
C ARG A 212 4.52 4.91 4.20
N ARG A 213 5.33 3.85 4.04
CA ARG A 213 5.35 2.95 2.86
C ARG A 213 5.69 1.51 3.22
N SER A 214 5.55 1.14 4.47
CA SER A 214 5.85 -0.18 5.01
C SER A 214 4.85 -0.54 6.10
N LEU A 215 4.84 -1.78 6.51
CA LEU A 215 4.04 -2.26 7.62
C LEU A 215 4.93 -2.55 8.81
N THR A 216 4.34 -2.57 10.01
CA THR A 216 4.90 -3.23 11.17
C THR A 216 4.05 -4.45 11.46
N SER A 217 4.68 -5.61 11.63
CA SER A 217 3.98 -6.87 11.87
C SER A 217 4.59 -7.62 13.03
N LEU A 218 3.80 -8.44 13.70
CA LEU A 218 4.26 -9.34 14.76
C LEU A 218 4.23 -10.77 14.25
N PRO A 219 5.33 -11.53 14.36
CA PRO A 219 5.34 -12.96 14.05
C PRO A 219 4.24 -13.71 14.80
N VAL A 220 3.59 -14.67 14.15
CA VAL A 220 2.54 -15.48 14.77
C VAL A 220 3.01 -16.92 14.99
N PRO A 221 2.54 -17.58 16.06
CA PRO A 221 1.64 -17.10 17.10
C PRO A 221 2.32 -16.09 18.07
N ILE A 222 1.53 -15.16 18.61
CA ILE A 222 2.00 -14.15 19.55
C ILE A 222 1.83 -14.66 20.98
N ASN A 223 2.91 -15.11 21.60
CA ASN A 223 2.84 -15.55 23.00
C ASN A 223 2.89 -14.35 23.95
N VAL A 224 1.77 -14.08 24.65
CA VAL A 224 1.64 -12.91 25.54
C VAL A 224 2.56 -12.95 26.75
N ASN A 225 3.02 -14.15 27.15
CA ASN A 225 3.92 -14.32 28.30
C ASN A 225 5.40 -14.13 27.93
N THR A 226 5.78 -14.40 26.68
CA THR A 226 7.19 -14.34 26.23
C THR A 226 7.49 -13.19 25.28
N LEU A 227 6.47 -12.58 24.67
CA LEU A 227 6.66 -11.44 23.76
C LEU A 227 7.48 -10.33 24.43
N SER A 228 8.52 -9.85 23.76
CA SER A 228 9.37 -8.77 24.30
C SER A 228 8.55 -7.49 24.56
N THR A 229 8.92 -6.74 25.59
CA THR A 229 8.27 -5.44 25.91
C THR A 229 8.38 -4.47 24.73
N ALA A 230 9.45 -4.57 23.95
CA ALA A 230 9.65 -3.77 22.74
C ALA A 230 8.61 -4.12 21.65
N ALA A 231 8.36 -5.41 21.41
CA ALA A 231 7.37 -5.88 20.45
C ALA A 231 5.93 -5.66 20.95
N MET A 232 5.68 -5.84 22.24
CA MET A 232 4.36 -5.66 22.86
C MET A 232 3.76 -4.27 22.63
N ARG A 233 4.59 -3.23 22.57
CA ARG A 233 4.13 -1.85 22.30
C ARG A 233 3.53 -1.65 20.90
N PHE A 234 3.69 -2.61 20.01
CA PHE A 234 3.08 -2.63 18.67
C PHE A 234 1.74 -3.37 18.62
N ILE A 235 1.30 -3.99 19.73
CA ILE A 235 -0.08 -4.45 19.82
C ILE A 235 -0.98 -3.20 19.87
N PRO A 236 -2.01 -3.07 19.00
CA PRO A 236 -2.91 -1.92 19.00
C PRO A 236 -3.46 -1.61 20.41
N GLY A 237 -3.43 -0.35 20.81
CA GLY A 237 -3.83 0.10 22.13
C GLY A 237 -2.78 -0.05 23.24
N ILE A 238 -1.60 -0.63 22.97
CA ILE A 238 -0.53 -0.78 23.97
C ILE A 238 0.62 0.19 23.64
N GLY A 239 0.69 1.30 24.36
CA GLY A 239 1.84 2.21 24.32
C GLY A 239 2.97 1.77 25.26
N LYS A 240 4.11 2.47 25.19
CA LYS A 240 5.34 2.15 25.95
C LYS A 240 5.10 1.92 27.45
N LYS A 241 4.40 2.83 28.13
CA LYS A 241 4.12 2.74 29.57
C LYS A 241 3.27 1.50 29.91
N ARG A 242 2.25 1.24 29.09
CA ARG A 242 1.33 0.12 29.28
C ARG A 242 2.04 -1.21 29.03
N ALA A 243 2.90 -1.32 28.03
CA ALA A 243 3.71 -2.52 27.74
C ALA A 243 4.59 -2.91 28.94
N THR A 244 5.24 -1.93 29.60
CA THR A 244 6.04 -2.19 30.79
C THR A 244 5.18 -2.68 31.97
N SER A 245 4.02 -2.07 32.22
CA SER A 245 3.08 -2.49 33.26
C SER A 245 2.53 -3.90 33.03
N ILE A 246 2.23 -4.25 31.77
CA ILE A 246 1.75 -5.58 31.38
C ILE A 246 2.85 -6.62 31.59
N ALA A 247 4.08 -6.33 31.17
CA ALA A 247 5.21 -7.23 31.35
C ALA A 247 5.49 -7.57 32.83
N ALA A 248 5.28 -6.60 33.72
CA ALA A 248 5.44 -6.81 35.18
C ALA A 248 4.34 -7.71 35.82
N LYS A 249 3.23 -7.96 35.10
CA LYS A 249 2.12 -8.81 35.58
C LYS A 249 2.20 -10.25 35.07
N ARG A 250 3.21 -10.58 34.28
CA ARG A 250 3.43 -11.94 33.77
C ARG A 250 3.89 -12.90 34.86
N PRO A 251 3.57 -14.22 34.73
CA PRO A 251 2.86 -14.84 33.63
C PRO A 251 1.34 -14.72 33.81
N PHE A 252 0.61 -14.56 32.66
CA PHE A 252 -0.85 -14.64 32.64
C PHE A 252 -1.30 -16.09 32.66
N ALA A 253 -2.31 -16.40 33.47
CA ALA A 253 -2.88 -17.73 33.58
C ALA A 253 -3.90 -18.05 32.45
N SER A 254 -4.45 -17.03 31.81
CA SER A 254 -5.37 -17.15 30.66
C SER A 254 -5.28 -15.94 29.76
N LEU A 255 -5.74 -16.09 28.50
CA LEU A 255 -5.86 -14.95 27.58
C LEU A 255 -6.90 -13.94 28.08
N ASP A 256 -7.93 -14.38 28.80
CA ASP A 256 -8.93 -13.47 29.36
C ASP A 256 -8.31 -12.55 30.43
N ALA A 257 -7.42 -13.06 31.30
CA ALA A 257 -6.66 -12.23 32.24
C ALA A 257 -5.77 -11.18 31.51
N PHE A 258 -5.25 -11.49 30.35
CA PHE A 258 -4.55 -10.52 29.52
C PHE A 258 -5.52 -9.50 28.89
N ARG A 259 -6.66 -9.95 28.35
CA ARG A 259 -7.69 -9.09 27.74
C ARG A 259 -8.34 -8.14 28.74
N GLU A 260 -8.52 -8.53 29.99
CA GLU A 260 -9.00 -7.62 31.06
C GLU A 260 -8.12 -6.38 31.20
N ILE A 261 -6.83 -6.51 30.91
CA ILE A 261 -5.88 -5.41 31.00
C ILE A 261 -5.79 -4.63 29.69
N VAL A 262 -5.80 -5.33 28.56
CA VAL A 262 -5.51 -4.74 27.23
C VAL A 262 -6.79 -4.31 26.51
N GLY A 263 -7.88 -5.02 26.71
CA GLY A 263 -9.08 -4.98 25.90
C GLY A 263 -8.95 -5.88 24.66
N GLU A 264 -9.99 -5.92 23.86
CA GLU A 264 -9.99 -6.61 22.57
C GLU A 264 -9.12 -5.88 21.56
N THR A 265 -8.39 -6.64 20.73
CA THR A 265 -7.52 -6.12 19.69
C THR A 265 -7.73 -6.89 18.39
N PRO A 266 -7.45 -6.30 17.22
CA PRO A 266 -7.49 -7.04 15.95
C PRO A 266 -6.52 -8.23 15.89
N LEU A 267 -5.59 -8.33 16.85
CA LEU A 267 -4.59 -9.39 16.93
C LEU A 267 -5.04 -10.59 17.79
N ASP A 268 -6.19 -10.50 18.43
CA ASP A 268 -6.71 -11.54 19.34
C ASP A 268 -6.71 -12.97 18.76
N PRO A 269 -7.05 -13.19 17.46
CA PRO A 269 -7.00 -14.54 16.88
C PRO A 269 -5.61 -15.18 16.87
N TYR A 270 -4.56 -14.39 17.04
CA TYR A 270 -3.16 -14.82 16.95
C TYR A 270 -2.46 -14.89 18.32
N LEU A 271 -3.15 -14.53 19.41
CA LEU A 271 -2.60 -14.54 20.76
C LEU A 271 -2.63 -15.96 21.35
N ILE A 272 -1.53 -16.32 22.00
CA ILE A 272 -1.40 -17.54 22.81
C ILE A 272 -0.74 -17.22 24.16
N LEU A 273 -0.78 -18.19 25.11
CA LEU A 273 -0.11 -18.12 26.42
C LEU A 273 1.34 -18.53 26.36
#